data_9f8d0dd81cf16ce220f3bd8013216341
#
_entry.id   9f8d0dd81cf16ce220f3bd8013216341
#
_cell.length_a   1.000
_cell.length_b   1.000
_cell.length_c   1.000
_cell.angle_alpha   90.00
_cell.angle_beta   90.00
_cell.angle_gamma   90.00
#
_symmetry.space_group_name_H-M   'P 1'
#
loop_
_entity.id
_entity.type
_entity.pdbx_description
1 polymer ?
#
loop_
_entity_poly.entity_id
_entity_poly.type
_entity_poly.pdbx_seq_one_letter_code
_entity_poly.pdbx_strand_id
1 'polypeptide(L)'
;MGNRIHVQIKREIEYGDYGFNWQIEELMSLLSACGCEICGSLYDDCVGDWEIPEEQFLTAVEDIAKKSAEEIKGYFDTDFIGRASDEEFKEDVVSTLRRFAETGDHRNGFYHFSWF
;
A
#
# COMPACT_ATOMS: atom_id res chain seq x y z
N MET A 1 -23.65 19.62 0.32
CA MET A 1 -22.24 19.73 0.62
C MET A 1 -21.42 20.00 -0.62
N GLY A 2 -20.87 21.16 -0.74
CA GLY A 2 -20.02 21.50 -1.87
C GLY A 2 -18.58 21.03 -1.68
N ASN A 3 -17.90 20.85 -2.78
CA ASN A 3 -16.47 20.66 -2.78
C ASN A 3 -15.80 21.99 -2.43
N ARG A 4 -14.70 21.91 -1.71
CA ARG A 4 -13.92 23.08 -1.35
C ARG A 4 -12.58 23.06 -2.04
N ILE A 5 -12.09 24.23 -2.39
CA ILE A 5 -10.74 24.37 -2.92
C ILE A 5 -9.79 24.46 -1.73
N HIS A 6 -8.79 23.62 -1.73
CA HIS A 6 -7.78 23.62 -0.69
C HIS A 6 -6.43 24.00 -1.28
N VAL A 7 -5.71 24.86 -0.59
CA VAL A 7 -4.32 25.14 -0.91
C VAL A 7 -3.48 24.25 -0.01
N GLN A 8 -2.78 23.34 -0.62
CA GLN A 8 -2.01 22.33 0.10
C GLN A 8 -0.58 22.25 -0.41
N ILE A 9 0.33 21.95 0.49
CA ILE A 9 1.68 21.54 0.10
C ILE A 9 1.69 20.02 0.10
N LYS A 10 1.85 19.45 -1.09
CA LYS A 10 1.98 18.02 -1.24
C LYS A 10 3.45 17.65 -1.22
N ARG A 11 3.82 16.78 -0.29
CA ARG A 11 5.16 16.22 -0.25
C ARG A 11 5.09 14.82 -0.82
N GLU A 12 5.94 14.57 -1.79
CA GLU A 12 6.10 13.25 -2.37
C GLU A 12 7.42 12.67 -1.87
N ILE A 13 7.34 11.50 -1.26
CA ILE A 13 8.52 10.80 -0.74
C ILE A 13 8.58 9.47 -1.46
N GLU A 14 9.64 9.30 -2.25
CA GLU A 14 9.89 8.03 -2.89
C GLU A 14 10.78 7.18 -1.98
N TYR A 15 10.36 5.95 -1.78
CA TYR A 15 11.08 4.99 -0.95
C TYR A 15 11.76 3.92 -1.79
N GLY A 16 12.29 4.30 -2.91
CA GLY A 16 13.03 3.40 -3.75
C GLY A 16 12.16 2.57 -4.68
N ASP A 17 12.80 1.64 -5.33
CA ASP A 17 12.16 0.79 -6.33
C ASP A 17 11.76 -0.54 -5.68
N TYR A 18 10.48 -0.68 -5.41
CA TYR A 18 9.94 -1.89 -4.80
C TYR A 18 9.26 -2.74 -5.85
N GLY A 19 9.41 -4.05 -5.71
CA GLY A 19 8.91 -5.01 -6.68
C GLY A 19 7.41 -4.94 -6.94
N PHE A 20 6.64 -4.30 -6.06
CA PHE A 20 5.20 -4.16 -6.26
C PHE A 20 4.76 -2.77 -6.74
N ASN A 21 5.68 -1.91 -7.19
CA ASN A 21 5.32 -0.60 -7.72
C ASN A 21 4.35 -0.69 -8.90
N TRP A 22 4.43 -1.75 -9.70
CA TRP A 22 3.55 -2.01 -10.83
C TRP A 22 2.34 -2.85 -10.45
N GLN A 23 2.22 -3.22 -9.17
CA GLN A 23 1.18 -4.10 -8.68
C GLN A 23 0.40 -3.45 -7.53
N ILE A 24 0.03 -2.19 -7.75
CA ILE A 24 -0.68 -1.42 -6.72
C ILE A 24 -2.06 -2.01 -6.42
N GLU A 25 -2.75 -2.53 -7.41
CA GLU A 25 -4.06 -3.15 -7.21
C GLU A 25 -3.93 -4.43 -6.39
N GLU A 26 -2.88 -5.20 -6.63
CA GLU A 26 -2.58 -6.41 -5.87
C GLU A 26 -2.28 -6.08 -4.42
N LEU A 27 -1.52 -5.02 -4.16
CA LEU A 27 -1.26 -4.55 -2.81
C LEU A 27 -2.56 -4.11 -2.11
N MET A 28 -3.41 -3.37 -2.81
CA MET A 28 -4.69 -2.94 -2.26
C MET A 28 -5.61 -4.14 -1.99
N SER A 29 -5.56 -5.17 -2.82
CA SER A 29 -6.30 -6.42 -2.59
C SER A 29 -5.83 -7.13 -1.31
N LEU A 30 -4.53 -7.17 -1.08
CA LEU A 30 -3.97 -7.76 0.14
C LEU A 30 -4.43 -6.99 1.38
N LEU A 31 -4.36 -5.67 1.34
CA LEU A 31 -4.81 -4.82 2.44
C LEU A 31 -6.30 -4.97 2.69
N SER A 32 -7.11 -5.03 1.64
CA SER A 32 -8.55 -5.24 1.75
C SER A 32 -8.87 -6.59 2.38
N ALA A 33 -8.13 -7.63 2.01
CA ALA A 33 -8.29 -8.96 2.62
C ALA A 33 -7.98 -8.96 4.11
N CYS A 34 -7.19 -8.01 4.58
CA CYS A 34 -6.84 -7.83 6.01
C CYS A 34 -7.79 -6.87 6.73
N GLY A 35 -8.91 -6.51 6.13
CA GLY A 35 -9.94 -5.70 6.77
C GLY A 35 -9.88 -4.21 6.51
N CYS A 36 -9.04 -3.76 5.59
CA CYS A 36 -8.99 -2.34 5.25
C CYS A 36 -10.17 -1.93 4.37
N GLU A 37 -10.85 -0.87 4.78
CA GLU A 37 -11.83 -0.18 3.95
C GLU A 37 -11.08 0.85 3.12
N ILE A 38 -10.89 0.56 1.84
CA ILE A 38 -10.07 1.38 0.97
C ILE A 38 -10.98 2.26 0.11
N CYS A 39 -10.80 3.57 0.24
CA CYS A 39 -11.48 4.55 -0.59
C CYS A 39 -10.51 5.07 -1.64
N GLY A 40 -10.90 5.00 -2.90
CA GLY A 40 -10.08 5.52 -3.98
C GLY A 40 -10.18 4.68 -5.23
N SER A 41 -9.44 5.08 -6.23
CA SER A 41 -9.44 4.37 -7.51
C SER A 41 -8.23 4.77 -8.35
N LEU A 42 -8.04 4.03 -9.43
CA LEU A 42 -7.18 4.45 -10.52
C LEU A 42 -7.91 5.53 -11.33
N TYR A 43 -7.22 6.61 -11.66
CA TYR A 43 -7.73 7.65 -12.53
C TYR A 43 -7.46 7.32 -13.99
N ASP A 44 -6.33 6.68 -14.23
CA ASP A 44 -5.97 6.11 -15.53
C ASP A 44 -5.00 4.94 -15.31
N ASP A 45 -4.36 4.46 -16.36
CA ASP A 45 -3.45 3.31 -16.27
C ASP A 45 -2.18 3.56 -15.44
N CYS A 46 -1.91 4.83 -15.10
CA CYS A 46 -0.67 5.22 -14.45
C CYS A 46 -0.85 6.04 -13.18
N VAL A 47 -2.06 6.43 -12.83
CA VAL A 47 -2.31 7.34 -11.70
C VAL A 47 -3.47 6.85 -10.85
N GLY A 48 -3.27 6.85 -9.56
CA GLY A 48 -4.33 6.51 -8.62
C GLY A 48 -4.09 7.14 -7.25
N ASP A 49 -5.16 7.27 -6.48
CA ASP A 49 -5.13 7.73 -5.09
C ASP A 49 -6.03 6.86 -4.24
N TRP A 50 -5.56 6.55 -3.04
CA TRP A 50 -6.32 5.75 -2.07
C TRP A 50 -6.16 6.32 -0.68
N GLU A 51 -7.21 6.13 0.14
CA GLU A 51 -7.19 6.45 1.56
C GLU A 51 -7.61 5.22 2.35
N ILE A 52 -6.90 4.96 3.44
CA ILE A 52 -7.16 3.83 4.32
C ILE A 52 -7.23 4.34 5.75
N PRO A 53 -8.28 4.01 6.53
CA PRO A 53 -8.33 4.39 7.94
C PRO A 53 -7.08 3.94 8.69
N GLU A 54 -6.51 4.84 9.49
CA GLU A 54 -5.22 4.63 10.17
C GLU A 54 -5.20 3.33 10.98
N GLU A 55 -6.20 3.12 11.82
CA GLU A 55 -6.25 1.93 12.66
C GLU A 55 -6.31 0.65 11.84
N GLN A 56 -7.08 0.67 10.75
CA GLN A 56 -7.21 -0.49 9.87
C GLN A 56 -5.90 -0.79 9.16
N PHE A 57 -5.21 0.25 8.69
CA PHE A 57 -3.91 0.07 8.03
C PHE A 57 -2.88 -0.52 8.98
N LEU A 58 -2.77 0.03 10.19
CA LEU A 58 -1.81 -0.45 11.18
C LEU A 58 -2.09 -1.91 11.58
N THR A 59 -3.36 -2.26 11.78
CA THR A 59 -3.75 -3.63 12.06
C THR A 59 -3.43 -4.56 10.89
N ALA A 60 -3.69 -4.11 9.66
CA ALA A 60 -3.40 -4.90 8.47
C ALA A 60 -1.92 -5.19 8.31
N VAL A 61 -1.06 -4.20 8.59
CA VAL A 61 0.40 -4.40 8.53
C VAL A 61 0.84 -5.51 9.47
N GLU A 62 0.33 -5.52 10.69
CA GLU A 62 0.64 -6.58 11.66
C GLU A 62 0.08 -7.94 11.23
N ASP A 63 -1.13 -7.98 10.67
CA ASP A 63 -1.72 -9.21 10.17
C ASP A 63 -0.93 -9.78 8.98
N ILE A 64 -0.48 -8.92 8.08
CA ILE A 64 0.35 -9.33 6.95
C ILE A 64 1.69 -9.89 7.44
N ALA A 65 2.28 -9.27 8.46
CA ALA A 65 3.53 -9.76 9.05
C ALA A 65 3.41 -11.18 9.62
N LYS A 66 2.20 -11.59 10.01
CA LYS A 66 1.92 -12.93 10.53
C LYS A 66 1.57 -13.96 9.47
N LYS A 67 1.26 -13.53 8.25
CA LYS A 67 0.94 -14.44 7.15
C LYS A 67 2.18 -15.15 6.66
N SER A 68 2.00 -16.34 6.08
CA SER A 68 3.11 -17.03 5.43
C SER A 68 3.54 -16.27 4.17
N ALA A 69 4.78 -16.46 3.79
CA ALA A 69 5.31 -15.88 2.55
C ALA A 69 4.51 -16.34 1.33
N GLU A 70 4.08 -17.60 1.34
CA GLU A 70 3.27 -18.17 0.27
C GLU A 70 1.91 -17.48 0.14
N GLU A 71 1.24 -17.19 1.25
CA GLU A 71 -0.03 -16.47 1.25
C GLU A 71 0.14 -15.06 0.67
N ILE A 72 1.16 -14.34 1.12
CA ILE A 72 1.42 -12.98 0.63
C ILE A 72 1.71 -13.01 -0.86
N LYS A 73 2.58 -13.91 -1.30
CA LYS A 73 2.97 -14.03 -2.70
C LYS A 73 1.78 -14.35 -3.61
N GLY A 74 0.78 -15.07 -3.09
CA GLY A 74 -0.43 -15.39 -3.83
C GLY A 74 -1.26 -14.20 -4.28
N TYR A 75 -1.06 -13.02 -3.68
CA TYR A 75 -1.75 -11.79 -4.06
C TYR A 75 -1.06 -11.05 -5.21
N PHE A 76 0.16 -11.41 -5.54
CA PHE A 76 0.98 -10.68 -6.52
C PHE A 76 1.27 -11.53 -7.75
N ASP A 77 1.57 -10.86 -8.84
CA ASP A 77 2.01 -11.52 -10.05
C ASP A 77 3.49 -11.89 -9.90
N THR A 78 3.75 -13.19 -9.82
CA THR A 78 5.10 -13.70 -9.56
C THR A 78 6.07 -13.48 -10.70
N ASP A 79 5.59 -13.22 -11.91
CA ASP A 79 6.45 -12.93 -13.05
C ASP A 79 7.24 -11.63 -12.87
N PHE A 80 6.72 -10.70 -12.06
CA PHE A 80 7.37 -9.43 -11.77
C PHE A 80 8.23 -9.44 -10.51
N ILE A 81 8.20 -10.50 -9.72
CA ILE A 81 8.92 -10.57 -8.45
C ILE A 81 10.41 -10.88 -8.66
N GLY A 82 10.76 -11.39 -9.83
CA GLY A 82 12.13 -11.74 -10.13
C GLY A 82 12.57 -13.03 -9.43
N ARG A 83 13.85 -13.06 -9.00
CA ARG A 83 14.47 -14.26 -8.43
C ARG A 83 14.51 -14.25 -6.89
N ALA A 84 13.80 -13.33 -6.26
CA ALA A 84 13.75 -13.29 -4.81
C ALA A 84 13.08 -14.56 -4.28
N SER A 85 13.55 -15.06 -3.13
CA SER A 85 12.87 -16.14 -2.44
C SER A 85 11.53 -15.62 -1.88
N ASP A 86 10.63 -16.54 -1.55
CA ASP A 86 9.34 -16.20 -0.97
C ASP A 86 9.53 -15.41 0.33
N GLU A 87 10.49 -15.80 1.16
CA GLU A 87 10.77 -15.13 2.42
C GLU A 87 11.34 -13.72 2.20
N GLU A 88 12.20 -13.53 1.23
CA GLU A 88 12.72 -12.21 0.88
C GLU A 88 11.61 -11.31 0.36
N PHE A 89 10.72 -11.84 -0.45
CA PHE A 89 9.58 -11.08 -0.94
C PHE A 89 8.66 -10.66 0.19
N LYS A 90 8.34 -11.57 1.10
CA LYS A 90 7.56 -11.24 2.29
C LYS A 90 8.23 -10.14 3.10
N GLU A 91 9.52 -10.27 3.34
CA GLU A 91 10.28 -9.29 4.11
C GLU A 91 10.24 -7.91 3.45
N ASP A 92 10.37 -7.85 2.14
CA ASP A 92 10.27 -6.60 1.39
C ASP A 92 8.88 -5.98 1.51
N VAL A 93 7.83 -6.77 1.36
CA VAL A 93 6.46 -6.27 1.50
C VAL A 93 6.22 -5.73 2.91
N VAL A 94 6.55 -6.51 3.93
CA VAL A 94 6.32 -6.12 5.33
C VAL A 94 7.14 -4.89 5.71
N SER A 95 8.42 -4.86 5.35
CA SER A 95 9.28 -3.71 5.67
C SER A 95 8.82 -2.44 4.96
N THR A 96 8.35 -2.56 3.73
CA THR A 96 7.82 -1.42 2.98
C THR A 96 6.53 -0.90 3.61
N LEU A 97 5.62 -1.78 3.99
CA LEU A 97 4.37 -1.38 4.65
C LEU A 97 4.65 -0.74 6.01
N ARG A 98 5.60 -1.24 6.77
CA ARG A 98 6.00 -0.63 8.04
C ARG A 98 6.61 0.75 7.83
N ARG A 99 7.39 0.92 6.79
CA ARG A 99 7.94 2.23 6.43
C ARG A 99 6.83 3.21 6.05
N PHE A 100 5.85 2.76 5.31
CA PHE A 100 4.66 3.58 5.00
C PHE A 100 3.93 3.98 6.28
N ALA A 101 3.78 3.06 7.23
CA ALA A 101 3.13 3.35 8.50
C ALA A 101 3.87 4.40 9.32
N GLU A 102 5.21 4.38 9.31
CA GLU A 102 6.04 5.32 10.06
C GLU A 102 6.10 6.70 9.41
N THR A 103 6.15 6.76 8.09
CA THR A 103 6.49 7.98 7.35
C THR A 103 5.36 8.51 6.49
N GLY A 104 4.33 7.70 6.25
CA GLY A 104 3.20 8.09 5.42
C GLY A 104 2.37 9.21 6.04
N ASP A 105 1.68 9.96 5.19
CA ASP A 105 0.75 10.98 5.64
C ASP A 105 -0.49 10.29 6.21
N HIS A 106 -0.71 10.44 7.50
CA HIS A 106 -1.86 9.86 8.21
C HIS A 106 -2.69 10.92 8.93
N ARG A 107 -2.64 12.14 8.47
CA ARG A 107 -3.45 13.23 9.02
C ARG A 107 -4.94 12.93 8.84
N ASN A 108 -5.75 13.45 9.73
CA ASN A 108 -7.20 13.26 9.72
C ASN A 108 -7.63 11.79 9.92
N GLY A 109 -6.77 10.94 10.44
CA GLY A 109 -7.10 9.55 10.75
C GLY A 109 -7.05 8.60 9.56
N PHE A 110 -6.43 9.01 8.46
CA PHE A 110 -6.30 8.20 7.25
C PHE A 110 -4.87 8.21 6.74
N TYR A 111 -4.41 7.07 6.22
CA TYR A 111 -3.20 7.02 5.40
C TYR A 111 -3.58 7.31 3.95
N HIS A 112 -2.78 8.13 3.31
CA HIS A 112 -2.99 8.56 1.92
C HIS A 112 -1.93 7.94 1.03
N PHE A 113 -2.36 7.23 0.01
CA PHE A 113 -1.48 6.59 -0.96
C PHE A 113 -1.74 7.20 -2.33
N SER A 114 -0.67 7.63 -2.97
CA SER A 114 -0.72 8.12 -4.35
C SER A 114 0.19 7.27 -5.21
N TRP A 115 -0.29 6.91 -6.36
CA TRP A 115 0.48 6.19 -7.36
C TRP A 115 0.49 6.99 -8.65
N PHE A 116 1.67 7.28 -9.14
CA PHE A 116 1.83 8.12 -10.33
C PHE A 116 3.11 7.80 -11.10
#